data_7229430be0fd1bdde69f1ddd939633a1
#
_entry.id   7229430be0fd1bdde69f1ddd939633a1
#
_cell.length_a   1.000
_cell.length_b   1.000
_cell.length_c   1.000
_cell.angle_alpha   90.00
_cell.angle_beta   90.00
_cell.angle_gamma   90.00
#
_symmetry.space_group_name_H-M   'P 1'
#
loop_
_entity.id
_entity.type
_entity.pdbx_description
1 polymer ?
#
loop_
_entity_poly.entity_id
_entity_poly.type
_entity_poly.pdbx_seq_one_letter_code
_entity_poly.pdbx_strand_id
1 'polypeptide(L)'
;PAIRDSVASRGLGDVYKRQLQVAALQPKPLKAIITVCSTDDRYSDDVHYMGGCVLATDMLGWASTMLAWNARPPDPEIWGPKWREEWFKRMDHTPAYIETWLKHQNRDSFWKHGSICEDFSEIECAVFAVGGWADPYSNAIPRMLEGLSCPRKGLIGPWAHEYPMRALPGPQIGFLQECLRWWDYWLKEKDTGIMKEPMLRTWVHESGKPGGVQKERSGSWVGENDWPSNNITYEHFFLHQNGMSAKAQSDTKKMIDHSPLDACAETGVWFPMGIDGDFPEDQRIADGQSLCFDMETQTEPAEILGHPQLKLEISVNQPLAILAARLCDVSPQGDSLLVSWGLFNLCHHRSHENPEPLIPNQKIQVEFPLRACAHRLLPGHRWRLSLSTSCFPHAWPSPKLVELQVHPGNNTFLTLPVREKNDSQTPRFEPSESSIPLDNIILDQGRRNRVVSRDASNGKTVLEDQNFSGRFLFQDSGLEMEDKALDRLEITKEHPLSMITECQRTASIGRGDWQTRIETKSRMTSDEMNFYLENHLEAYENDHVVFQKSWKTSVPRSFV
;
A
#
# COMPACT_ATOMS: atom_id res chain seq x y z
N PRO A 1 -2.31 -6.15 -35.05
CA PRO A 1 -1.30 -5.09 -35.05
C PRO A 1 -1.22 -4.42 -33.67
N ALA A 2 -2.37 -4.06 -33.05
CA ALA A 2 -2.43 -3.42 -31.74
C ALA A 2 -1.84 -4.26 -30.59
N ILE A 3 -1.83 -5.59 -30.69
CA ILE A 3 -1.26 -6.49 -29.68
C ILE A 3 0.28 -6.54 -29.76
N ARG A 4 0.87 -6.38 -30.94
CA ARG A 4 2.34 -6.36 -31.08
C ARG A 4 2.98 -5.14 -30.45
N ASP A 5 2.38 -3.96 -30.62
CA ASP A 5 2.87 -2.73 -29.99
C ASP A 5 2.67 -2.72 -28.48
N SER A 6 1.68 -3.48 -27.99
CA SER A 6 1.38 -3.53 -26.56
C SER A 6 2.40 -4.32 -25.73
N VAL A 7 3.06 -5.31 -26.32
CA VAL A 7 3.93 -6.24 -25.57
C VAL A 7 5.34 -5.68 -25.38
N ALA A 8 5.85 -4.91 -26.35
CA ALA A 8 7.21 -4.38 -26.29
C ALA A 8 7.30 -2.97 -25.67
N SER A 9 6.30 -2.13 -25.84
CA SER A 9 6.30 -0.74 -25.36
C SER A 9 5.54 -0.52 -24.06
N ARG A 10 4.77 -1.49 -23.59
CA ARG A 10 3.90 -1.35 -22.41
C ARG A 10 4.42 -2.02 -21.15
N GLY A 11 5.57 -2.65 -21.17
CA GLY A 11 6.28 -3.02 -19.95
C GLY A 11 6.66 -1.82 -19.08
N LEU A 12 6.57 -0.62 -19.62
CA LEU A 12 6.92 0.63 -18.93
C LEU A 12 5.74 1.61 -18.74
N GLY A 13 4.60 1.41 -19.38
CA GLY A 13 3.54 2.42 -19.44
C GLY A 13 2.26 2.10 -18.68
N ASP A 14 2.03 0.86 -18.27
CA ASP A 14 0.84 0.44 -17.53
C ASP A 14 1.23 -0.50 -16.40
N VAL A 15 1.82 0.09 -15.41
CA VAL A 15 2.63 -0.54 -14.40
C VAL A 15 1.82 -1.42 -13.45
N TYR A 16 0.51 -1.19 -13.35
CA TYR A 16 -0.11 -1.60 -12.11
C TYR A 16 -0.89 -2.93 -12.12
N LYS A 17 -1.37 -3.48 -13.27
CA LYS A 17 -2.22 -4.68 -13.21
C LYS A 17 -2.53 -5.33 -14.55
N ARG A 18 -2.57 -4.56 -15.63
CA ARG A 18 -3.09 -5.06 -16.91
C ARG A 18 -2.24 -6.18 -17.49
N GLN A 19 -0.93 -6.16 -17.22
CA GLN A 19 -0.05 -7.22 -17.70
C GLN A 19 -0.45 -8.59 -17.13
N LEU A 20 -0.72 -8.67 -15.83
CA LEU A 20 -1.13 -9.90 -15.16
C LEU A 20 -2.50 -10.37 -15.66
N GLN A 21 -3.48 -9.45 -15.75
CA GLN A 21 -4.81 -9.78 -16.28
C GLN A 21 -4.79 -10.18 -17.75
N VAL A 22 -3.95 -9.51 -18.58
CA VAL A 22 -3.76 -9.91 -19.98
C VAL A 22 -3.07 -11.27 -20.07
N ALA A 23 -2.08 -11.53 -19.20
CA ALA A 23 -1.39 -12.81 -19.16
C ALA A 23 -2.33 -13.98 -18.79
N ALA A 24 -3.25 -13.77 -17.85
CA ALA A 24 -4.29 -14.75 -17.48
C ALA A 24 -5.26 -15.08 -18.64
N LEU A 25 -5.42 -14.18 -19.63
CA LEU A 25 -6.17 -14.46 -20.86
C LEU A 25 -5.39 -15.28 -21.89
N GLN A 26 -4.13 -15.62 -21.62
CA GLN A 26 -3.25 -16.48 -22.42
C GLN A 26 -3.19 -16.11 -23.91
N PRO A 27 -2.95 -14.84 -24.31
CA PRO A 27 -2.83 -14.51 -25.72
C PRO A 27 -1.61 -15.20 -26.33
N LYS A 28 -1.82 -16.02 -27.38
CA LYS A 28 -0.80 -16.86 -28.02
C LYS A 28 0.55 -16.17 -28.33
N PRO A 29 0.61 -14.86 -28.70
CA PRO A 29 1.88 -14.18 -28.95
C PRO A 29 2.64 -13.80 -27.69
N LEU A 30 2.02 -13.83 -26.51
CA LEU A 30 2.62 -13.39 -25.25
C LEU A 30 3.62 -14.44 -24.75
N LYS A 31 4.90 -14.07 -24.65
CA LYS A 31 6.00 -14.95 -24.20
C LYS A 31 6.44 -14.64 -22.77
N ALA A 32 6.44 -13.37 -22.41
CA ALA A 32 6.90 -12.91 -21.11
C ALA A 32 6.29 -11.56 -20.74
N ILE A 33 6.23 -11.28 -19.44
CA ILE A 33 5.85 -9.98 -18.89
C ILE A 33 6.88 -9.54 -17.84
N ILE A 34 6.96 -8.21 -17.63
CA ILE A 34 7.55 -7.59 -16.44
C ILE A 34 6.41 -6.85 -15.75
N THR A 35 6.15 -7.16 -14.50
CA THR A 35 5.15 -6.47 -13.70
C THR A 35 5.84 -5.73 -12.55
N VAL A 36 5.59 -4.42 -12.44
CA VAL A 36 6.25 -3.55 -11.46
C VAL A 36 5.20 -2.96 -10.54
N CYS A 37 5.38 -3.05 -9.22
CA CYS A 37 4.49 -2.46 -8.23
C CYS A 37 3.02 -2.86 -8.45
N SER A 38 2.75 -4.12 -8.76
CA SER A 38 1.42 -4.63 -9.10
C SER A 38 0.82 -5.46 -7.99
N THR A 39 -0.50 -5.32 -7.79
CA THR A 39 -1.23 -6.23 -6.90
C THR A 39 -1.68 -7.48 -7.66
N ASP A 40 -1.74 -8.59 -6.94
CA ASP A 40 -2.33 -9.87 -7.36
C ASP A 40 -3.72 -10.09 -6.76
N ASP A 41 -4.06 -9.38 -5.67
CA ASP A 41 -5.34 -9.43 -4.97
C ASP A 41 -5.93 -8.02 -4.81
N ARG A 42 -7.10 -7.78 -5.41
CA ARG A 42 -7.76 -6.45 -5.43
C ARG A 42 -8.45 -6.09 -4.12
N TYR A 43 -8.57 -7.02 -3.19
CA TYR A 43 -9.30 -6.84 -1.94
C TYR A 43 -8.42 -6.81 -0.71
N SER A 44 -7.51 -7.77 -0.57
CA SER A 44 -6.87 -8.02 0.73
C SER A 44 -5.84 -6.98 1.13
N ASP A 45 -5.17 -6.35 0.15
CA ASP A 45 -4.12 -5.35 0.37
C ASP A 45 -3.94 -4.41 -0.84
N ASP A 46 -5.03 -3.79 -1.27
CA ASP A 46 -5.04 -2.76 -2.31
C ASP A 46 -5.58 -1.44 -1.74
N VAL A 47 -5.51 -0.33 -2.46
CA VAL A 47 -5.96 1.03 -2.09
C VAL A 47 -7.39 1.11 -1.52
N HIS A 48 -8.16 0.04 -1.62
CA HIS A 48 -9.56 -0.03 -1.18
C HIS A 48 -9.69 -0.61 0.21
N TYR A 49 -9.10 -1.78 0.43
CA TYR A 49 -9.20 -2.55 1.67
C TYR A 49 -7.86 -3.18 2.03
N MET A 50 -7.62 -3.29 3.32
CA MET A 50 -6.53 -4.07 3.89
C MET A 50 -7.08 -4.93 5.02
N GLY A 51 -6.97 -6.27 4.89
CA GLY A 51 -7.51 -7.22 5.86
C GLY A 51 -9.02 -7.05 6.13
N GLY A 52 -9.80 -6.56 5.14
CA GLY A 52 -11.23 -6.27 5.28
C GLY A 52 -11.56 -4.93 5.94
N CYS A 53 -10.55 -4.11 6.29
CA CYS A 53 -10.74 -2.74 6.78
C CYS A 53 -10.79 -1.76 5.60
N VAL A 54 -11.71 -0.78 5.65
CA VAL A 54 -11.74 0.33 4.69
C VAL A 54 -10.51 1.20 4.88
N LEU A 55 -9.72 1.41 3.83
CA LEU A 55 -8.58 2.32 3.84
C LEU A 55 -9.05 3.78 3.71
N ALA A 56 -9.07 4.48 4.84
CA ALA A 56 -9.66 5.82 4.94
C ALA A 56 -8.85 6.90 4.21
N THR A 57 -7.52 6.74 4.14
CA THR A 57 -6.62 7.63 3.39
C THR A 57 -6.73 7.40 1.89
N ASP A 58 -6.73 6.13 1.47
CA ASP A 58 -6.42 5.79 0.09
C ASP A 58 -7.66 5.56 -0.76
N MET A 59 -8.73 4.99 -0.21
CA MET A 59 -9.94 4.71 -0.99
C MET A 59 -10.57 5.98 -1.57
N LEU A 60 -10.86 7.00 -0.74
CA LEU A 60 -11.41 8.27 -1.21
C LEU A 60 -10.36 9.08 -1.97
N GLY A 61 -9.11 9.09 -1.49
CA GLY A 61 -8.00 9.82 -2.12
C GLY A 61 -7.77 9.37 -3.56
N TRP A 62 -7.71 8.04 -3.78
CA TRP A 62 -7.56 7.48 -5.13
C TRP A 62 -8.80 7.69 -6.01
N ALA A 63 -10.01 7.49 -5.46
CA ALA A 63 -11.25 7.76 -6.18
C ALA A 63 -11.35 9.23 -6.64
N SER A 64 -10.97 10.18 -5.79
CA SER A 64 -10.93 11.61 -6.09
C SER A 64 -9.90 11.94 -7.18
N THR A 65 -8.72 11.32 -7.12
CA THR A 65 -7.68 11.46 -8.15
C THR A 65 -8.17 10.93 -9.50
N MET A 66 -8.78 9.74 -9.52
CA MET A 66 -9.36 9.17 -10.74
C MET A 66 -10.50 10.02 -11.31
N LEU A 67 -11.34 10.61 -10.44
CA LEU A 67 -12.40 11.51 -10.86
C LEU A 67 -11.82 12.74 -11.59
N ALA A 68 -10.80 13.39 -11.02
CA ALA A 68 -10.16 14.57 -11.62
C ALA A 68 -9.42 14.22 -12.93
N TRP A 69 -8.67 13.10 -12.96
CA TRP A 69 -7.88 12.73 -14.13
C TRP A 69 -8.74 12.26 -15.30
N ASN A 70 -9.81 11.51 -15.05
CA ASN A 70 -10.72 11.09 -16.11
C ASN A 70 -11.58 12.24 -16.64
N ALA A 71 -11.73 13.32 -15.89
CA ALA A 71 -12.43 14.53 -16.33
C ALA A 71 -11.57 15.46 -17.20
N ARG A 72 -10.27 15.20 -17.38
CA ARG A 72 -9.38 16.00 -18.24
C ARG A 72 -9.85 15.98 -19.70
N PRO A 73 -9.70 17.13 -20.44
CA PRO A 73 -10.06 17.19 -21.85
C PRO A 73 -9.12 16.36 -22.73
N PRO A 74 -9.57 15.89 -23.89
CA PRO A 74 -8.68 15.48 -24.96
C PRO A 74 -7.98 16.71 -25.56
N ASP A 75 -6.74 16.54 -26.04
CA ASP A 75 -5.97 17.61 -26.67
C ASP A 75 -6.62 18.02 -28.00
N PRO A 76 -6.97 19.32 -28.22
CA PRO A 76 -7.59 19.79 -29.45
C PRO A 76 -6.75 19.56 -30.71
N GLU A 77 -5.40 19.62 -30.62
CA GLU A 77 -4.52 19.37 -31.77
C GLU A 77 -4.52 17.91 -32.22
N ILE A 78 -4.75 17.00 -31.28
CA ILE A 78 -4.81 15.55 -31.58
C ILE A 78 -6.22 15.15 -31.97
N TRP A 79 -7.24 15.65 -31.25
CA TRP A 79 -8.64 15.24 -31.40
C TRP A 79 -9.39 16.05 -32.46
N GLY A 80 -8.93 17.27 -32.78
CA GLY A 80 -9.56 18.18 -33.71
C GLY A 80 -10.81 18.87 -33.16
N PRO A 81 -11.71 19.44 -34.03
CA PRO A 81 -12.79 20.33 -33.61
C PRO A 81 -13.80 19.73 -32.63
N LYS A 82 -13.89 18.42 -32.55
CA LYS A 82 -14.83 17.71 -31.67
C LYS A 82 -14.33 17.49 -30.23
N TRP A 83 -13.14 17.99 -29.86
CA TRP A 83 -12.53 17.77 -28.56
C TRP A 83 -13.47 18.16 -27.40
N ARG A 84 -14.21 19.26 -27.52
CA ARG A 84 -15.13 19.76 -26.50
C ARG A 84 -16.35 18.84 -26.34
N GLU A 85 -16.93 18.36 -27.44
CA GLU A 85 -18.04 17.38 -27.41
C GLU A 85 -17.62 16.09 -26.69
N GLU A 86 -16.46 15.56 -27.03
CA GLU A 86 -15.93 14.35 -26.37
C GLU A 86 -15.54 14.61 -24.91
N TRP A 87 -15.07 15.82 -24.58
CA TRP A 87 -14.79 16.19 -23.21
C TRP A 87 -16.07 16.16 -22.35
N PHE A 88 -17.13 16.81 -22.80
CA PHE A 88 -18.42 16.83 -22.08
C PHE A 88 -19.02 15.43 -21.96
N LYS A 89 -18.99 14.63 -23.02
CA LYS A 89 -19.42 13.25 -23.01
C LYS A 89 -18.64 12.42 -21.98
N ARG A 90 -17.32 12.60 -21.92
CA ARG A 90 -16.46 11.91 -20.92
C ARG A 90 -16.86 12.29 -19.49
N MET A 91 -16.99 13.56 -19.19
CA MET A 91 -17.38 14.05 -17.87
C MET A 91 -18.78 13.58 -17.47
N ASP A 92 -19.72 13.59 -18.41
CA ASP A 92 -21.09 13.11 -18.17
C ASP A 92 -21.13 11.62 -17.80
N HIS A 93 -20.26 10.81 -18.40
CA HIS A 93 -20.18 9.36 -18.15
C HIS A 93 -19.20 8.98 -17.05
N THR A 94 -18.41 9.89 -16.52
CA THR A 94 -17.47 9.59 -15.42
C THR A 94 -18.25 9.31 -14.13
N PRO A 95 -18.05 8.11 -13.50
CA PRO A 95 -18.75 7.74 -12.28
C PRO A 95 -18.06 8.30 -11.04
N ALA A 96 -18.78 8.33 -9.92
CA ALA A 96 -18.19 8.47 -8.60
C ALA A 96 -17.62 7.12 -8.16
N TYR A 97 -16.34 6.85 -8.43
CA TYR A 97 -15.69 5.54 -8.22
C TYR A 97 -15.86 5.00 -6.81
N ILE A 98 -15.77 5.84 -5.79
CA ILE A 98 -15.89 5.49 -4.37
C ILE A 98 -17.23 4.79 -4.07
N GLU A 99 -18.31 5.16 -4.73
CA GLU A 99 -19.64 4.57 -4.53
C GLU A 99 -19.62 3.07 -4.91
N THR A 100 -19.03 2.76 -6.06
CA THR A 100 -18.91 1.38 -6.51
C THR A 100 -18.05 0.56 -5.54
N TRP A 101 -16.90 1.08 -5.14
CA TRP A 101 -15.98 0.35 -4.26
C TRP A 101 -16.56 0.11 -2.87
N LEU A 102 -17.29 1.06 -2.30
CA LEU A 102 -17.95 0.89 -1.00
C LEU A 102 -19.20 0.00 -1.06
N LYS A 103 -19.82 -0.21 -2.21
CA LYS A 103 -20.88 -1.20 -2.36
C LYS A 103 -20.36 -2.65 -2.28
N HIS A 104 -19.08 -2.86 -2.53
CA HIS A 104 -18.40 -4.16 -2.51
C HIS A 104 -17.47 -4.26 -1.29
N GLN A 105 -18.06 -4.25 -0.05
CA GLN A 105 -17.30 -4.26 1.20
C GLN A 105 -16.74 -5.65 1.55
N ASN A 106 -17.26 -6.71 0.94
CA ASN A 106 -16.79 -8.07 1.10
C ASN A 106 -15.96 -8.51 -0.12
N ARG A 107 -15.18 -9.58 0.02
CA ARG A 107 -14.43 -10.18 -1.10
C ARG A 107 -15.37 -10.96 -2.02
N ASP A 108 -16.14 -10.23 -2.80
CA ASP A 108 -17.13 -10.78 -3.75
C ASP A 108 -16.58 -10.92 -5.18
N SER A 109 -17.45 -11.26 -6.14
CA SER A 109 -17.09 -11.45 -7.54
C SER A 109 -16.50 -10.20 -8.21
N PHE A 110 -16.81 -8.99 -7.72
CA PHE A 110 -16.25 -7.75 -8.24
C PHE A 110 -14.73 -7.68 -8.04
N TRP A 111 -14.25 -8.03 -6.84
CA TRP A 111 -12.83 -8.04 -6.53
C TRP A 111 -12.11 -9.27 -7.11
N LYS A 112 -12.75 -10.44 -7.06
CA LYS A 112 -12.21 -11.69 -7.61
C LYS A 112 -11.92 -11.55 -9.10
N HIS A 113 -12.82 -10.95 -9.87
CA HIS A 113 -12.62 -10.72 -11.30
C HIS A 113 -11.32 -9.98 -11.64
N GLY A 114 -10.88 -9.07 -10.79
CA GLY A 114 -9.65 -8.28 -10.96
C GLY A 114 -8.41 -8.91 -10.32
N SER A 115 -8.52 -10.08 -9.68
CA SER A 115 -7.48 -10.68 -8.83
C SER A 115 -6.97 -11.98 -9.46
N ILE A 116 -5.68 -12.01 -9.81
CA ILE A 116 -5.07 -13.22 -10.40
C ILE A 116 -4.77 -14.30 -9.35
N CYS A 117 -4.78 -13.95 -8.07
CA CYS A 117 -4.59 -14.90 -6.97
C CYS A 117 -5.74 -15.93 -6.85
N GLU A 118 -6.84 -15.73 -7.56
CA GLU A 118 -7.92 -16.74 -7.63
C GLU A 118 -7.45 -18.01 -8.35
N ASP A 119 -6.66 -17.87 -9.40
CA ASP A 119 -6.04 -18.99 -10.11
C ASP A 119 -4.74 -18.56 -10.83
N PHE A 120 -3.62 -18.73 -10.15
CA PHE A 120 -2.30 -18.45 -10.74
C PHE A 120 -1.95 -19.36 -11.93
N SER A 121 -2.62 -20.50 -12.08
CA SER A 121 -2.36 -21.44 -13.18
C SER A 121 -2.79 -20.92 -14.55
N GLU A 122 -3.65 -19.87 -14.59
CA GLU A 122 -4.02 -19.19 -15.83
C GLU A 122 -2.85 -18.43 -16.48
N ILE A 123 -1.75 -18.18 -15.75
CA ILE A 123 -0.57 -17.47 -16.29
C ILE A 123 0.49 -18.48 -16.72
N GLU A 124 0.65 -18.66 -18.04
CA GLU A 124 1.62 -19.58 -18.65
C GLU A 124 2.90 -18.87 -19.12
N CYS A 125 2.83 -17.59 -19.44
CA CYS A 125 4.01 -16.83 -19.90
C CYS A 125 4.99 -16.54 -18.76
N ALA A 126 6.27 -16.30 -19.09
CA ALA A 126 7.27 -15.98 -18.10
C ALA A 126 6.98 -14.65 -17.38
N VAL A 127 7.15 -14.61 -16.04
CA VAL A 127 6.84 -13.45 -15.19
C VAL A 127 8.10 -12.95 -14.47
N PHE A 128 8.40 -11.66 -14.62
CA PHE A 128 9.36 -10.95 -13.79
C PHE A 128 8.61 -9.97 -12.91
N ALA A 129 8.47 -10.32 -11.62
CA ALA A 129 7.75 -9.52 -10.63
C ALA A 129 8.73 -8.61 -9.87
N VAL A 130 8.47 -7.31 -9.89
CA VAL A 130 9.38 -6.27 -9.36
C VAL A 130 8.63 -5.31 -8.46
N GLY A 131 9.22 -4.94 -7.33
CA GLY A 131 8.65 -3.94 -6.42
C GLY A 131 9.62 -3.60 -5.28
N GLY A 132 9.09 -2.96 -4.24
CA GLY A 132 9.88 -2.54 -3.10
C GLY A 132 9.21 -2.84 -1.76
N TRP A 133 10.00 -2.95 -0.70
CA TRP A 133 9.48 -3.18 0.65
C TRP A 133 8.66 -2.00 1.20
N ALA A 134 8.94 -0.79 0.71
CA ALA A 134 8.13 0.38 1.04
C ALA A 134 6.89 0.52 0.14
N ASP A 135 6.79 -0.23 -0.97
CA ASP A 135 5.63 -0.26 -1.86
C ASP A 135 4.43 -0.93 -1.16
N PRO A 136 3.18 -0.40 -1.27
CA PRO A 136 2.00 -1.04 -0.71
C PRO A 136 1.76 -2.46 -1.25
N TYR A 137 2.20 -2.76 -2.46
CA TYR A 137 2.02 -4.05 -3.13
C TYR A 137 3.17 -5.04 -2.92
N SER A 138 4.04 -4.81 -1.92
CA SER A 138 5.18 -5.71 -1.60
C SER A 138 4.75 -7.16 -1.38
N ASN A 139 3.56 -7.39 -0.84
CA ASN A 139 2.99 -8.72 -0.59
C ASN A 139 2.75 -9.55 -1.86
N ALA A 140 2.47 -8.89 -2.98
CA ALA A 140 2.13 -9.56 -4.23
C ALA A 140 3.30 -10.40 -4.79
N ILE A 141 4.55 -9.94 -4.60
CA ILE A 141 5.72 -10.61 -5.19
C ILE A 141 5.95 -11.99 -4.55
N PRO A 142 6.05 -12.13 -3.21
CA PRO A 142 6.14 -13.45 -2.58
C PRO A 142 4.99 -14.39 -2.95
N ARG A 143 3.74 -13.87 -2.98
CA ARG A 143 2.56 -14.68 -3.36
C ARG A 143 2.64 -15.16 -4.81
N MET A 144 3.03 -14.29 -5.75
CA MET A 144 3.22 -14.68 -7.15
C MET A 144 4.35 -15.69 -7.32
N LEU A 145 5.47 -15.54 -6.61
CA LEU A 145 6.56 -16.51 -6.67
C LEU A 145 6.17 -17.88 -6.12
N GLU A 146 5.30 -17.93 -5.11
CA GLU A 146 4.77 -19.17 -4.54
C GLU A 146 3.71 -19.79 -5.46
N GLY A 147 2.75 -18.99 -5.94
CA GLY A 147 1.57 -19.49 -6.65
C GLY A 147 1.77 -19.79 -8.13
N LEU A 148 2.61 -19.04 -8.83
CA LEU A 148 2.86 -19.24 -10.27
C LEU A 148 3.63 -20.54 -10.52
N SER A 149 3.23 -21.30 -11.54
CA SER A 149 3.93 -22.49 -12.03
C SER A 149 4.83 -22.21 -13.25
N CYS A 150 4.62 -21.10 -13.95
CA CYS A 150 5.41 -20.66 -15.09
C CYS A 150 6.84 -20.22 -14.69
N PRO A 151 7.78 -20.05 -15.65
CA PRO A 151 9.07 -19.46 -15.37
C PRO A 151 8.92 -18.07 -14.74
N ARG A 152 9.57 -17.85 -13.59
CA ARG A 152 9.35 -16.63 -12.81
C ARG A 152 10.61 -16.15 -12.11
N LYS A 153 10.70 -14.85 -11.87
CA LYS A 153 11.72 -14.17 -11.09
C LYS A 153 11.09 -13.06 -10.25
N GLY A 154 11.62 -12.83 -9.06
CA GLY A 154 11.27 -11.75 -8.17
C GLY A 154 12.44 -10.82 -7.91
N LEU A 155 12.14 -9.52 -7.82
CA LEU A 155 13.10 -8.49 -7.43
C LEU A 155 12.41 -7.52 -6.47
N ILE A 156 12.90 -7.44 -5.23
CA ILE A 156 12.36 -6.54 -4.22
C ILE A 156 13.49 -5.71 -3.63
N GLY A 157 13.49 -4.41 -3.93
CA GLY A 157 14.41 -3.45 -3.34
C GLY A 157 13.82 -2.75 -2.11
N PRO A 158 14.51 -1.73 -1.58
CA PRO A 158 13.99 -0.93 -0.46
C PRO A 158 12.89 0.05 -0.87
N TRP A 159 12.57 0.14 -2.12
CA TRP A 159 11.85 1.15 -2.88
C TRP A 159 10.39 1.36 -2.45
N ALA A 160 9.95 2.60 -2.58
CA ALA A 160 8.54 2.98 -2.63
C ALA A 160 7.92 2.64 -4.00
N HIS A 161 6.70 3.12 -4.28
CA HIS A 161 5.95 2.84 -5.51
C HIS A 161 6.51 3.59 -6.72
N GLU A 162 7.70 3.18 -7.18
CA GLU A 162 8.43 3.81 -8.28
C GLU A 162 9.34 2.78 -8.97
N TYR A 163 9.83 3.11 -10.16
CA TYR A 163 10.77 2.29 -10.90
C TYR A 163 12.14 2.21 -10.21
N PRO A 164 12.74 1.00 -10.11
CA PRO A 164 14.00 0.77 -9.39
C PRO A 164 15.19 1.65 -9.76
N MET A 165 15.24 2.19 -10.99
CA MET A 165 16.34 3.06 -11.43
C MET A 165 16.28 4.48 -10.84
N ARG A 166 15.14 4.89 -10.24
CA ARG A 166 14.99 6.22 -9.64
C ARG A 166 14.24 6.21 -8.30
N ALA A 167 13.77 5.05 -7.87
CA ALA A 167 13.00 4.90 -6.65
C ALA A 167 13.79 5.28 -5.39
N LEU A 168 13.08 5.83 -4.43
CA LEU A 168 13.57 6.06 -3.07
C LEU A 168 12.81 5.17 -2.08
N PRO A 169 13.44 4.78 -0.97
CA PRO A 169 14.85 4.94 -0.65
C PRO A 169 15.74 4.08 -1.54
N GLY A 170 17.00 4.52 -1.76
CA GLY A 170 18.01 3.71 -2.43
C GLY A 170 18.47 2.48 -1.63
N PRO A 171 19.29 1.61 -2.26
CA PRO A 171 20.04 1.83 -3.51
C PRO A 171 19.19 1.67 -4.76
N GLN A 172 19.41 2.55 -5.72
CA GLN A 172 18.90 2.43 -7.09
C GLN A 172 19.76 1.44 -7.86
N ILE A 173 19.19 0.83 -8.90
CA ILE A 173 19.88 -0.17 -9.72
C ILE A 173 19.68 0.07 -11.22
N GLY A 174 20.51 -0.55 -12.05
CA GLY A 174 20.36 -0.60 -13.50
C GLY A 174 19.16 -1.43 -13.96
N PHE A 175 17.95 -0.94 -13.66
CA PHE A 175 16.71 -1.67 -13.93
C PHE A 175 16.42 -1.81 -15.43
N LEU A 176 16.80 -0.84 -16.25
CA LEU A 176 16.64 -0.93 -17.71
C LEU A 176 17.51 -2.05 -18.28
N GLN A 177 18.70 -2.27 -17.72
CA GLN A 177 19.60 -3.36 -18.07
C GLN A 177 19.01 -4.72 -17.67
N GLU A 178 18.37 -4.81 -16.51
CA GLU A 178 17.63 -6.02 -16.08
C GLU A 178 16.45 -6.32 -17.02
N CYS A 179 15.69 -5.29 -17.40
CA CYS A 179 14.62 -5.43 -18.39
C CYS A 179 15.16 -5.92 -19.75
N LEU A 180 16.28 -5.35 -20.20
CA LEU A 180 16.90 -5.76 -21.47
C LEU A 180 17.36 -7.22 -21.42
N ARG A 181 17.99 -7.66 -20.33
CA ARG A 181 18.39 -9.06 -20.11
C ARG A 181 17.18 -10.00 -20.16
N TRP A 182 16.06 -9.61 -19.54
CA TRP A 182 14.81 -10.38 -19.55
C TRP A 182 14.24 -10.50 -20.96
N TRP A 183 14.13 -9.37 -21.70
CA TRP A 183 13.60 -9.35 -23.06
C TRP A 183 14.50 -10.06 -24.06
N ASP A 184 15.81 -9.94 -23.96
CA ASP A 184 16.76 -10.65 -24.82
C ASP A 184 16.66 -12.17 -24.62
N TYR A 185 16.46 -12.62 -23.38
CA TYR A 185 16.27 -14.04 -23.08
C TYR A 185 14.97 -14.60 -23.68
N TRP A 186 13.83 -13.96 -23.39
CA TRP A 186 12.52 -14.51 -23.76
C TRP A 186 12.07 -14.19 -25.18
N LEU A 187 12.48 -13.08 -25.77
CA LEU A 187 12.04 -12.63 -27.09
C LEU A 187 13.08 -12.85 -28.20
N LYS A 188 14.36 -12.98 -27.84
CA LYS A 188 15.46 -13.18 -28.81
C LYS A 188 16.24 -14.47 -28.59
N GLU A 189 15.81 -15.29 -27.61
CA GLU A 189 16.43 -16.60 -27.28
C GLU A 189 17.92 -16.51 -26.94
N LYS A 190 18.38 -15.38 -26.39
CA LYS A 190 19.78 -15.19 -25.98
C LYS A 190 19.97 -15.66 -24.55
N ASP A 191 20.97 -16.48 -24.26
CA ASP A 191 21.36 -16.82 -22.89
C ASP A 191 22.00 -15.61 -22.19
N THR A 192 21.20 -14.83 -21.47
CA THR A 192 21.65 -13.68 -20.67
C THR A 192 22.05 -14.07 -19.27
N GLY A 193 21.90 -15.33 -18.89
CA GLY A 193 22.16 -15.85 -17.55
C GLY A 193 21.05 -15.51 -16.52
N ILE A 194 20.07 -14.68 -16.85
CA ILE A 194 19.07 -14.19 -15.89
C ILE A 194 18.28 -15.32 -15.22
N MET A 195 17.98 -16.41 -15.94
CA MET A 195 17.25 -17.56 -15.38
C MET A 195 18.12 -18.46 -14.49
N LYS A 196 19.46 -18.32 -14.53
CA LYS A 196 20.41 -19.04 -13.67
C LYS A 196 20.67 -18.35 -12.33
N GLU A 197 20.26 -17.10 -12.19
CA GLU A 197 20.33 -16.31 -10.95
C GLU A 197 19.27 -16.77 -9.95
N PRO A 198 19.36 -16.40 -8.64
CA PRO A 198 18.35 -16.71 -7.65
C PRO A 198 16.93 -16.33 -8.10
N MET A 199 15.93 -17.14 -7.73
CA MET A 199 14.52 -16.88 -8.08
C MET A 199 14.05 -15.55 -7.48
N LEU A 200 14.37 -15.29 -6.22
CA LEU A 200 14.12 -14.02 -5.55
C LEU A 200 15.45 -13.32 -5.27
N ARG A 201 15.60 -12.10 -5.74
CA ARG A 201 16.68 -11.18 -5.37
C ARG A 201 16.06 -10.05 -4.54
N THR A 202 16.50 -9.90 -3.30
CA THR A 202 15.86 -8.95 -2.40
C THR A 202 16.84 -8.17 -1.54
N TRP A 203 16.47 -6.94 -1.21
CA TRP A 203 17.17 -6.10 -0.24
C TRP A 203 16.71 -6.45 1.17
N VAL A 204 17.62 -6.84 2.04
CA VAL A 204 17.36 -7.02 3.46
C VAL A 204 17.76 -5.73 4.17
N HIS A 205 16.77 -5.04 4.74
CA HIS A 205 17.01 -3.85 5.55
C HIS A 205 17.80 -4.19 6.81
N GLU A 206 18.50 -3.22 7.35
CA GLU A 206 19.10 -3.31 8.69
C GLU A 206 18.45 -2.34 9.66
N SER A 207 18.59 -2.62 10.96
CA SER A 207 18.25 -1.70 12.03
C SER A 207 18.77 -0.31 11.75
N GLY A 208 17.95 0.71 11.97
CA GLY A 208 18.29 2.08 11.66
C GLY A 208 17.39 3.07 12.39
N LYS A 209 17.58 4.35 12.12
CA LYS A 209 16.73 5.39 12.70
C LYS A 209 15.45 5.53 11.90
N PRO A 210 14.27 5.64 12.57
CA PRO A 210 13.03 6.00 11.91
C PRO A 210 13.06 7.45 11.40
N GLY A 211 12.22 7.76 10.43
CA GLY A 211 12.04 9.14 9.94
C GLY A 211 11.25 9.20 8.65
N GLY A 212 10.40 10.21 8.52
CA GLY A 212 9.53 10.43 7.36
C GLY A 212 10.26 10.76 6.06
N VAL A 213 11.55 11.09 6.12
CA VAL A 213 12.41 11.37 4.97
C VAL A 213 13.53 10.34 4.92
N GLN A 214 13.57 9.52 3.88
CA GLN A 214 14.59 8.49 3.69
C GLN A 214 15.06 8.47 2.23
N LYS A 215 16.32 8.84 2.00
CA LYS A 215 16.94 8.79 0.66
C LYS A 215 17.63 7.45 0.41
N GLU A 216 18.19 6.85 1.44
CA GLU A 216 18.89 5.58 1.42
C GLU A 216 18.40 4.71 2.58
N ARG A 217 18.40 3.40 2.39
CA ARG A 217 18.08 2.44 3.44
C ARG A 217 19.25 1.47 3.61
N SER A 218 19.83 1.44 4.84
CA SER A 218 20.89 0.47 5.17
C SER A 218 20.42 -0.96 4.97
N GLY A 219 21.31 -1.83 4.50
CA GLY A 219 21.00 -3.24 4.25
C GLY A 219 21.96 -3.88 3.27
N SER A 220 21.56 -5.02 2.75
CA SER A 220 22.33 -5.79 1.77
C SER A 220 21.44 -6.59 0.83
N TRP A 221 21.90 -6.81 -0.41
CA TRP A 221 21.25 -7.72 -1.35
C TRP A 221 21.47 -9.17 -0.95
N VAL A 222 20.42 -9.97 -0.99
CA VAL A 222 20.45 -11.42 -0.82
C VAL A 222 19.67 -12.11 -1.95
N GLY A 223 20.02 -13.36 -2.22
CA GLY A 223 19.34 -14.18 -3.22
C GLY A 223 18.77 -15.46 -2.59
N GLU A 224 17.54 -15.83 -2.97
CA GLU A 224 16.94 -17.11 -2.66
C GLU A 224 16.71 -17.88 -3.96
N ASN A 225 17.25 -19.11 -4.04
CA ASN A 225 17.17 -19.91 -5.26
C ASN A 225 15.74 -20.37 -5.54
N ASP A 226 14.98 -20.61 -4.50
CA ASP A 226 13.58 -21.05 -4.55
C ASP A 226 12.70 -20.15 -3.67
N TRP A 227 11.41 -20.14 -3.96
CA TRP A 227 10.41 -19.50 -3.10
C TRP A 227 9.13 -20.36 -3.04
N PRO A 228 8.60 -20.72 -1.83
CA PRO A 228 9.19 -20.46 -0.50
C PRO A 228 10.60 -20.99 -0.34
N SER A 229 11.44 -20.25 0.40
CA SER A 229 12.85 -20.61 0.56
C SER A 229 13.05 -21.64 1.67
N ASN A 230 13.89 -22.65 1.40
CA ASN A 230 14.30 -23.64 2.41
C ASN A 230 15.23 -23.05 3.49
N ASN A 231 15.71 -21.81 3.31
CA ASN A 231 16.53 -21.10 4.29
C ASN A 231 15.69 -20.35 5.34
N ILE A 232 14.36 -20.45 5.26
CA ILE A 232 13.43 -19.76 6.17
C ILE A 232 12.80 -20.80 7.09
N THR A 233 12.93 -20.56 8.39
CA THR A 233 12.26 -21.33 9.45
C THR A 233 11.24 -20.44 10.13
N TYR A 234 10.13 -21.02 10.58
CA TYR A 234 9.06 -20.29 11.24
C TYR A 234 9.14 -20.49 12.75
N GLU A 235 9.45 -19.41 13.47
CA GLU A 235 9.59 -19.43 14.92
C GLU A 235 8.41 -18.76 15.60
N HIS A 236 7.87 -19.38 16.67
CA HIS A 236 6.73 -18.87 17.43
C HIS A 236 7.18 -18.16 18.70
N PHE A 237 6.61 -16.96 18.92
CA PHE A 237 6.84 -16.14 20.11
C PHE A 237 5.50 -15.88 20.79
N PHE A 238 5.29 -16.53 21.93
CA PHE A 238 4.05 -16.51 22.68
C PHE A 238 3.91 -15.21 23.47
N LEU A 239 2.73 -14.59 23.38
CA LEU A 239 2.45 -13.33 24.07
C LEU A 239 2.04 -13.58 25.51
N HIS A 240 2.59 -12.78 26.41
CA HIS A 240 2.31 -12.83 27.85
C HIS A 240 2.39 -11.44 28.47
N GLN A 241 2.01 -11.28 29.73
CA GLN A 241 1.91 -9.99 30.41
C GLN A 241 3.22 -9.17 30.38
N ASN A 242 4.36 -9.82 30.35
CA ASN A 242 5.68 -9.15 30.40
C ASN A 242 6.38 -9.07 29.04
N GLY A 243 5.67 -9.36 27.93
CA GLY A 243 6.24 -9.31 26.57
C GLY A 243 5.92 -10.55 25.74
N MET A 244 6.91 -11.07 24.98
CA MET A 244 6.78 -12.29 24.19
C MET A 244 8.06 -13.13 24.24
N SER A 245 7.91 -14.46 24.21
CA SER A 245 9.01 -15.40 24.33
C SER A 245 8.75 -16.69 23.56
N ALA A 246 9.84 -17.45 23.25
CA ALA A 246 9.78 -18.72 22.51
C ALA A 246 9.01 -19.83 23.25
N LYS A 247 8.74 -19.68 24.53
CA LYS A 247 7.98 -20.65 25.34
C LYS A 247 6.72 -20.01 25.87
N ALA A 248 5.58 -20.68 25.71
CA ALA A 248 4.34 -20.25 26.32
C ALA A 248 4.49 -20.22 27.84
N GLN A 249 4.03 -19.13 28.45
CA GLN A 249 4.00 -19.01 29.91
C GLN A 249 2.63 -19.46 30.43
N SER A 250 2.59 -19.94 31.66
CA SER A 250 1.35 -20.37 32.34
C SER A 250 0.51 -19.19 32.85
N ASP A 251 0.70 -18.02 32.26
CA ASP A 251 -0.06 -16.82 32.61
C ASP A 251 -1.52 -16.96 32.15
N THR A 252 -2.45 -16.69 33.04
CA THR A 252 -3.89 -16.74 32.77
C THR A 252 -4.54 -15.36 32.78
N LYS A 253 -3.75 -14.32 33.12
CA LYS A 253 -4.28 -12.96 33.20
C LYS A 253 -4.40 -12.37 31.81
N LYS A 254 -5.63 -12.03 31.43
CA LYS A 254 -5.90 -11.32 30.18
C LYS A 254 -5.26 -9.93 30.18
N MET A 255 -4.81 -9.50 29.03
CA MET A 255 -4.27 -8.19 28.77
C MET A 255 -5.34 -7.35 28.06
N ILE A 256 -5.52 -6.10 28.49
CA ILE A 256 -6.61 -5.23 28.04
C ILE A 256 -6.00 -4.01 27.36
N ASP A 257 -6.57 -3.64 26.23
CA ASP A 257 -6.24 -2.43 25.49
C ASP A 257 -7.47 -1.53 25.29
N HIS A 258 -7.22 -0.23 25.36
CA HIS A 258 -8.15 0.85 25.07
C HIS A 258 -7.43 1.87 24.18
N SER A 259 -7.18 1.51 22.92
CA SER A 259 -6.46 2.40 22.01
C SER A 259 -7.24 3.69 21.76
N PRO A 260 -6.58 4.86 21.79
CA PRO A 260 -7.20 6.10 21.34
C PRO A 260 -7.46 6.05 19.84
N LEU A 261 -8.47 6.81 19.38
CA LEU A 261 -8.88 6.78 17.97
C LEU A 261 -7.81 7.30 17.00
N ASP A 262 -6.88 8.13 17.47
CA ASP A 262 -5.77 8.69 16.70
C ASP A 262 -4.46 7.88 16.84
N ALA A 263 -4.53 6.63 17.30
CA ALA A 263 -3.39 5.72 17.28
C ALA A 263 -2.88 5.49 15.84
N CYS A 264 -1.59 5.26 15.69
CA CYS A 264 -0.90 5.01 14.41
C CYS A 264 -0.68 6.24 13.51
N ALA A 265 -0.87 7.47 13.98
CA ALA A 265 -0.67 8.67 13.15
C ALA A 265 0.76 8.81 12.59
N GLU A 266 1.74 8.14 13.20
CA GLU A 266 3.16 8.16 12.85
C GLU A 266 3.57 7.05 11.87
N THR A 267 2.64 6.23 11.35
CA THR A 267 2.96 5.08 10.47
C THR A 267 3.26 5.45 9.01
N GLY A 268 3.36 6.73 8.69
CA GLY A 268 3.63 7.23 7.34
C GLY A 268 2.39 7.23 6.45
N VAL A 269 2.56 7.03 5.15
CA VAL A 269 1.45 6.85 4.21
C VAL A 269 1.30 5.38 3.83
N TRP A 270 0.09 4.98 3.45
CA TRP A 270 -0.13 3.61 2.98
C TRP A 270 0.48 3.38 1.60
N PHE A 271 0.43 4.41 0.74
CA PHE A 271 0.90 4.39 -0.65
C PHE A 271 2.06 5.38 -0.86
N PRO A 272 3.28 5.08 -0.42
CA PRO A 272 4.42 5.98 -0.56
C PRO A 272 4.94 6.01 -2.00
N MET A 273 5.25 7.22 -2.46
CA MET A 273 5.89 7.49 -3.75
C MET A 273 7.39 7.79 -3.62
N GLY A 274 7.93 7.75 -2.40
CA GLY A 274 9.33 8.07 -2.11
C GLY A 274 9.61 9.55 -1.93
N ILE A 275 8.60 10.36 -1.66
CA ILE A 275 8.75 11.79 -1.38
C ILE A 275 8.81 12.07 0.12
N ASP A 276 9.30 13.24 0.49
CA ASP A 276 9.46 13.63 1.88
C ASP A 276 8.12 13.59 2.64
N GLY A 277 8.13 12.95 3.82
CA GLY A 277 6.93 12.74 4.64
C GLY A 277 6.15 11.44 4.34
N ASP A 278 6.60 10.62 3.41
CA ASP A 278 5.95 9.34 3.08
C ASP A 278 6.24 8.23 4.09
N PHE A 279 7.47 8.19 4.60
CA PHE A 279 7.92 7.04 5.39
C PHE A 279 7.49 7.13 6.86
N PRO A 280 7.42 5.97 7.55
CA PRO A 280 7.07 5.94 8.97
C PRO A 280 8.04 6.75 9.83
N GLU A 281 7.48 7.54 10.73
CA GLU A 281 8.18 8.24 11.80
C GLU A 281 8.51 7.27 12.95
N ASP A 282 9.09 7.81 14.04
CA ASP A 282 9.34 7.05 15.25
C ASP A 282 8.02 6.59 15.90
N GLN A 283 7.87 5.29 16.04
CA GLN A 283 6.62 4.68 16.51
C GLN A 283 6.40 4.78 18.03
N ARG A 284 7.30 5.41 18.79
CA ARG A 284 7.17 5.51 20.26
C ARG A 284 5.85 6.15 20.72
N ILE A 285 5.32 7.13 19.98
CA ILE A 285 4.01 7.73 20.31
C ILE A 285 2.91 6.71 20.12
N ALA A 286 2.87 6.07 18.96
CA ALA A 286 1.88 5.04 18.64
C ALA A 286 2.03 3.79 19.51
N ASP A 287 3.25 3.43 19.91
CA ASP A 287 3.50 2.34 20.87
C ASP A 287 2.93 2.67 22.26
N GLY A 288 3.08 3.92 22.72
CA GLY A 288 2.48 4.39 23.97
C GLY A 288 0.95 4.42 23.98
N GLN A 289 0.32 4.29 22.81
CA GLN A 289 -1.13 4.24 22.59
C GLN A 289 -1.65 2.82 22.30
N SER A 290 -0.81 1.80 22.42
CA SER A 290 -1.10 0.42 22.00
C SER A 290 -0.71 -0.57 23.09
N LEU A 291 -1.26 -1.77 23.04
CA LEU A 291 -0.81 -2.89 23.84
C LEU A 291 0.48 -3.47 23.24
N CYS A 292 1.60 -3.29 23.93
CA CYS A 292 2.92 -3.66 23.45
C CYS A 292 3.47 -4.93 24.09
N PHE A 293 4.16 -5.73 23.27
CA PHE A 293 4.85 -6.95 23.67
C PHE A 293 6.29 -6.89 23.17
N ASP A 294 7.25 -6.77 24.08
CA ASP A 294 8.68 -6.76 23.75
C ASP A 294 9.27 -8.16 23.87
N MET A 295 10.17 -8.51 22.95
CA MET A 295 11.08 -9.64 23.13
C MET A 295 12.28 -9.22 23.99
N GLU A 296 13.02 -10.20 24.48
CA GLU A 296 14.35 -9.94 25.04
C GLU A 296 15.27 -9.33 23.99
N THR A 297 16.20 -8.51 24.46
CA THR A 297 17.20 -7.87 23.61
C THR A 297 18.08 -8.92 22.95
N GLN A 298 18.27 -8.80 21.64
CA GLN A 298 19.08 -9.73 20.86
C GLN A 298 20.57 -9.51 21.13
N THR A 299 21.29 -10.57 21.30
CA THR A 299 22.77 -10.56 21.46
C THR A 299 23.50 -10.78 20.13
N GLU A 300 22.83 -11.45 19.19
CA GLU A 300 23.32 -11.74 17.85
C GLU A 300 22.36 -11.17 16.81
N PRO A 301 22.81 -10.88 15.58
CA PRO A 301 21.92 -10.44 14.51
C PRO A 301 20.85 -11.50 14.20
N ALA A 302 19.59 -11.08 14.08
CA ALA A 302 18.47 -11.91 13.66
C ALA A 302 17.88 -11.37 12.35
N GLU A 303 17.68 -12.24 11.36
CA GLU A 303 17.17 -11.84 10.04
C GLU A 303 15.81 -12.51 9.77
N ILE A 304 14.85 -11.73 9.30
CA ILE A 304 13.54 -12.22 8.86
C ILE A 304 13.33 -11.89 7.38
N LEU A 305 12.67 -12.81 6.65
CA LEU A 305 12.28 -12.62 5.25
C LEU A 305 10.95 -13.32 4.98
N GLY A 306 9.92 -12.56 4.63
CA GLY A 306 8.59 -13.07 4.35
C GLY A 306 7.51 -12.39 5.20
N HIS A 307 6.38 -13.06 5.36
CA HIS A 307 5.24 -12.57 6.14
C HIS A 307 5.33 -12.97 7.62
N PRO A 308 5.50 -12.04 8.57
CA PRO A 308 5.19 -12.34 9.96
C PRO A 308 3.70 -12.71 10.08
N GLN A 309 3.38 -13.75 10.86
CA GLN A 309 2.01 -14.23 11.04
C GLN A 309 1.57 -14.01 12.48
N LEU A 310 0.37 -13.54 12.67
CA LEU A 310 -0.18 -13.30 14.00
C LEU A 310 -1.36 -14.25 14.24
N LYS A 311 -1.28 -15.03 15.31
CA LYS A 311 -2.37 -15.88 15.80
C LYS A 311 -2.72 -15.46 17.21
N LEU A 312 -3.99 -15.12 17.44
CA LEU A 312 -4.45 -14.58 18.73
C LEU A 312 -5.75 -15.23 19.16
N GLU A 313 -5.86 -15.54 20.45
CA GLU A 313 -7.11 -15.76 21.13
C GLU A 313 -7.52 -14.44 21.80
N ILE A 314 -8.59 -13.81 21.33
CA ILE A 314 -9.03 -12.49 21.77
C ILE A 314 -10.54 -12.45 22.05
N SER A 315 -10.98 -11.41 22.75
CA SER A 315 -12.38 -11.00 22.82
C SER A 315 -12.50 -9.49 22.79
N VAL A 316 -13.62 -8.98 22.27
CA VAL A 316 -13.91 -7.55 22.21
C VAL A 316 -15.31 -7.27 22.78
N ASN A 317 -15.53 -6.05 23.26
CA ASN A 317 -16.80 -5.65 23.88
C ASN A 317 -17.85 -5.15 22.87
N GLN A 318 -17.53 -5.11 21.56
CA GLN A 318 -18.41 -4.60 20.51
C GLN A 318 -18.64 -5.64 19.40
N PRO A 319 -19.78 -5.58 18.69
CA PRO A 319 -20.06 -6.50 17.57
C PRO A 319 -19.24 -6.19 16.32
N LEU A 320 -18.72 -4.97 16.18
CA LEU A 320 -17.85 -4.56 15.08
C LEU A 320 -16.52 -4.06 15.65
N ALA A 321 -15.42 -4.59 15.17
CA ALA A 321 -14.10 -4.21 15.64
C ALA A 321 -13.04 -4.46 14.57
N ILE A 322 -12.03 -3.60 14.54
CA ILE A 322 -10.80 -3.78 13.76
C ILE A 322 -9.63 -4.02 14.70
N LEU A 323 -8.58 -4.64 14.19
CA LEU A 323 -7.31 -4.84 14.86
C LEU A 323 -6.18 -4.34 13.94
N ALA A 324 -5.34 -3.47 14.45
CA ALA A 324 -4.09 -3.10 13.83
C ALA A 324 -2.94 -3.74 14.61
N ALA A 325 -1.96 -4.28 13.90
CA ALA A 325 -0.77 -4.86 14.48
C ALA A 325 0.48 -4.27 13.81
N ARG A 326 1.48 -3.88 14.60
CA ARG A 326 2.75 -3.32 14.14
C ARG A 326 3.90 -4.10 14.73
N LEU A 327 4.82 -4.55 13.88
CA LEU A 327 6.08 -5.16 14.27
C LEU A 327 7.18 -4.10 14.11
N CYS A 328 7.85 -3.77 15.22
CA CYS A 328 8.87 -2.74 15.26
C CYS A 328 10.22 -3.31 15.73
N ASP A 329 11.28 -2.69 15.24
CA ASP A 329 12.65 -2.82 15.70
C ASP A 329 12.94 -1.70 16.70
N VAL A 330 13.12 -2.04 17.98
CA VAL A 330 13.38 -1.07 19.04
C VAL A 330 14.86 -1.04 19.37
N SER A 331 15.47 0.13 19.17
CA SER A 331 16.89 0.36 19.41
C SER A 331 17.24 0.37 20.90
N PRO A 332 18.53 0.25 21.27
CA PRO A 332 18.99 0.42 22.66
C PRO A 332 18.64 1.79 23.25
N GLN A 333 18.45 2.82 22.41
CA GLN A 333 18.05 4.18 22.80
C GLN A 333 16.53 4.35 22.91
N GLY A 334 15.77 3.34 22.51
CA GLY A 334 14.32 3.35 22.55
C GLY A 334 13.64 3.85 21.29
N ASP A 335 14.38 4.21 20.23
CA ASP A 335 13.79 4.53 18.92
C ASP A 335 13.05 3.30 18.39
N SER A 336 11.84 3.48 17.90
CA SER A 336 10.97 2.40 17.44
C SER A 336 10.73 2.51 15.93
N LEU A 337 11.40 1.63 15.15
CA LEU A 337 11.35 1.60 13.70
C LEU A 337 10.28 0.61 13.23
N LEU A 338 9.32 1.07 12.45
CA LEU A 338 8.31 0.18 11.85
C LEU A 338 8.97 -0.74 10.81
N VAL A 339 8.81 -2.05 10.99
CA VAL A 339 9.33 -3.10 10.08
C VAL A 339 8.20 -3.71 9.26
N SER A 340 7.11 -4.05 9.90
CA SER A 340 5.93 -4.62 9.26
C SER A 340 4.67 -4.25 10.03
N TRP A 341 3.52 -4.26 9.34
CA TRP A 341 2.24 -3.99 9.96
C TRP A 341 1.09 -4.63 9.19
N GLY A 342 -0.07 -4.70 9.81
CA GLY A 342 -1.27 -5.19 9.18
C GLY A 342 -2.53 -4.67 9.85
N LEU A 343 -3.61 -4.62 9.09
CA LEU A 343 -4.96 -4.36 9.55
C LEU A 343 -5.78 -5.63 9.40
N PHE A 344 -6.72 -5.84 10.30
CA PHE A 344 -7.65 -6.95 10.21
C PHE A 344 -9.02 -6.57 10.77
N ASN A 345 -10.06 -6.73 9.96
CA ASN A 345 -11.44 -6.60 10.42
C ASN A 345 -11.84 -7.89 11.13
N LEU A 346 -12.10 -7.82 12.42
CA LEU A 346 -12.39 -8.99 13.25
C LEU A 346 -13.69 -9.70 12.85
N CYS A 347 -14.63 -9.01 12.20
CA CYS A 347 -15.83 -9.64 11.63
C CYS A 347 -15.49 -10.61 10.50
N HIS A 348 -14.31 -10.49 9.90
CA HIS A 348 -13.82 -11.36 8.83
C HIS A 348 -12.99 -12.54 9.33
N HIS A 349 -12.96 -12.81 10.65
CA HIS A 349 -12.11 -13.87 11.23
C HIS A 349 -12.35 -15.27 10.69
N ARG A 350 -13.51 -15.51 10.06
CA ARG A 350 -13.83 -16.78 9.38
C ARG A 350 -13.78 -16.68 7.87
N SER A 351 -14.16 -15.52 7.32
CA SER A 351 -14.27 -15.34 5.87
C SER A 351 -14.31 -13.87 5.49
N HIS A 352 -13.52 -13.50 4.49
CA HIS A 352 -13.65 -12.19 3.84
C HIS A 352 -14.85 -12.10 2.88
N GLU A 353 -15.40 -13.25 2.47
CA GLU A 353 -16.57 -13.28 1.58
C GLU A 353 -17.89 -13.17 2.34
N ASN A 354 -17.94 -13.78 3.53
CA ASN A 354 -19.13 -13.84 4.36
C ASN A 354 -18.77 -13.42 5.80
N PRO A 355 -18.50 -12.14 6.04
CA PRO A 355 -18.22 -11.66 7.39
C PRO A 355 -19.45 -11.75 8.27
N GLU A 356 -19.23 -11.91 9.58
CA GLU A 356 -20.28 -12.01 10.59
C GLU A 356 -19.99 -11.05 11.75
N PRO A 357 -21.03 -10.46 12.38
CA PRO A 357 -20.84 -9.64 13.57
C PRO A 357 -20.28 -10.48 14.71
N LEU A 358 -19.42 -9.89 15.51
CA LEU A 358 -18.86 -10.53 16.70
C LEU A 358 -19.91 -10.61 17.82
N ILE A 359 -19.80 -11.63 18.64
CA ILE A 359 -20.57 -11.71 19.90
C ILE A 359 -19.73 -11.03 21.00
N PRO A 360 -20.18 -9.90 21.57
CA PRO A 360 -19.42 -9.17 22.55
C PRO A 360 -18.95 -10.05 23.72
N ASN A 361 -17.67 -9.89 24.08
CA ASN A 361 -16.98 -10.63 25.15
C ASN A 361 -16.81 -12.14 24.90
N GLN A 362 -17.23 -12.66 23.77
CA GLN A 362 -16.93 -14.03 23.37
C GLN A 362 -15.50 -14.14 22.87
N LYS A 363 -14.78 -15.17 23.30
CA LYS A 363 -13.46 -15.50 22.76
C LYS A 363 -13.57 -15.96 21.33
N ILE A 364 -12.73 -15.41 20.48
CA ILE A 364 -12.52 -15.82 19.09
C ILE A 364 -11.03 -16.06 18.84
N GLN A 365 -10.74 -16.90 17.87
CA GLN A 365 -9.40 -17.06 17.35
C GLN A 365 -9.29 -16.31 16.04
N VAL A 366 -8.24 -15.50 15.91
CA VAL A 366 -7.93 -14.77 14.67
C VAL A 366 -6.53 -15.14 14.21
N GLU A 367 -6.37 -15.22 12.90
CA GLU A 367 -5.07 -15.49 12.28
C GLU A 367 -4.96 -14.66 11.01
N PHE A 368 -3.90 -13.84 10.89
CA PHE A 368 -3.66 -13.02 9.72
C PHE A 368 -2.18 -12.66 9.56
N PRO A 369 -1.71 -12.49 8.31
CA PRO A 369 -0.35 -12.04 8.04
C PRO A 369 -0.21 -10.53 8.27
N LEU A 370 0.96 -10.12 8.72
CA LEU A 370 1.46 -8.76 8.52
C LEU A 370 2.07 -8.66 7.12
N ARG A 371 2.34 -7.44 6.66
CA ARG A 371 3.00 -7.21 5.36
C ARG A 371 4.33 -7.95 5.31
N ALA A 372 4.64 -8.51 4.14
CA ALA A 372 5.94 -9.11 3.90
C ALA A 372 7.06 -8.09 4.11
N CYS A 373 8.14 -8.52 4.69
CA CYS A 373 9.31 -7.70 4.96
C CYS A 373 10.59 -8.51 4.86
N ALA A 374 11.72 -7.80 4.76
CA ALA A 374 13.04 -8.35 4.91
C ALA A 374 13.83 -7.41 5.83
N HIS A 375 14.20 -7.90 7.00
CA HIS A 375 14.85 -7.06 8.01
C HIS A 375 15.84 -7.83 8.85
N ARG A 376 17.01 -7.24 9.08
CA ARG A 376 18.05 -7.72 9.99
C ARG A 376 18.06 -6.85 11.24
N LEU A 377 17.66 -7.47 12.35
CA LEU A 377 17.73 -6.87 13.67
C LEU A 377 19.19 -6.94 14.17
N LEU A 378 19.77 -5.83 14.58
CA LEU A 378 21.14 -5.77 15.05
C LEU A 378 21.25 -6.12 16.56
N PRO A 379 22.44 -6.56 17.05
CA PRO A 379 22.67 -6.78 18.48
C PRO A 379 22.34 -5.54 19.31
N GLY A 380 21.74 -5.75 20.46
CA GLY A 380 21.26 -4.68 21.35
C GLY A 380 19.85 -4.19 21.05
N HIS A 381 19.28 -4.54 19.90
CA HIS A 381 17.90 -4.25 19.52
C HIS A 381 16.94 -5.37 19.97
N ARG A 382 15.63 -5.09 19.92
CA ARG A 382 14.58 -6.08 20.21
C ARG A 382 13.37 -5.89 19.32
N TRP A 383 12.66 -6.97 19.07
CA TRP A 383 11.35 -6.93 18.44
C TRP A 383 10.29 -6.44 19.42
N ARG A 384 9.39 -5.58 18.92
CA ARG A 384 8.16 -5.17 19.60
C ARG A 384 6.98 -5.46 18.70
N LEU A 385 5.97 -6.15 19.22
CA LEU A 385 4.64 -6.23 18.62
C LEU A 385 3.72 -5.28 19.36
N SER A 386 3.03 -4.41 18.63
CA SER A 386 2.05 -3.46 19.16
C SER A 386 0.67 -3.75 18.56
N LEU A 387 -0.37 -3.86 19.40
CA LEU A 387 -1.74 -4.12 19.00
C LEU A 387 -2.63 -2.93 19.36
N SER A 388 -3.53 -2.52 18.47
CA SER A 388 -4.49 -1.45 18.70
C SER A 388 -5.82 -1.70 18.00
N THR A 389 -6.91 -1.13 18.53
CA THR A 389 -8.26 -1.26 17.96
C THR A 389 -8.65 -0.09 17.05
N SER A 390 -7.70 0.77 16.75
CA SER A 390 -7.79 1.83 15.75
C SER A 390 -6.45 2.03 15.06
N CYS A 391 -6.46 2.63 13.89
CA CYS A 391 -5.24 2.97 13.15
C CYS A 391 -5.49 4.19 12.25
N PHE A 392 -5.59 5.36 12.88
CA PHE A 392 -5.68 6.63 12.17
C PHE A 392 -4.32 6.99 11.55
N PRO A 393 -4.27 7.49 10.31
CA PRO A 393 -5.39 7.80 9.42
C PRO A 393 -5.78 6.65 8.48
N HIS A 394 -5.15 5.48 8.58
CA HIS A 394 -5.25 4.43 7.58
C HIS A 394 -6.59 3.71 7.56
N ALA A 395 -7.10 3.30 8.72
CA ALA A 395 -8.33 2.54 8.81
C ALA A 395 -9.53 3.43 9.16
N TRP A 396 -10.66 3.25 8.48
CA TRP A 396 -11.93 3.81 8.95
C TRP A 396 -12.31 3.18 10.29
N PRO A 397 -12.63 3.97 11.32
CA PRO A 397 -12.84 3.44 12.66
C PRO A 397 -14.13 2.61 12.78
N SER A 398 -14.12 1.66 13.69
CA SER A 398 -15.33 0.98 14.15
C SER A 398 -16.33 2.00 14.70
N PRO A 399 -17.66 1.76 14.58
CA PRO A 399 -18.66 2.78 14.95
C PRO A 399 -18.72 3.09 16.45
N LYS A 400 -18.13 2.24 17.29
CA LYS A 400 -18.06 2.40 18.75
C LYS A 400 -16.65 2.18 19.25
N LEU A 401 -16.33 2.73 20.41
CA LEU A 401 -15.07 2.47 21.09
C LEU A 401 -14.96 0.99 21.46
N VAL A 402 -13.83 0.39 21.13
CA VAL A 402 -13.57 -1.04 21.32
C VAL A 402 -12.59 -1.25 22.46
N GLU A 403 -12.95 -2.12 23.40
CA GLU A 403 -12.04 -2.72 24.36
C GLU A 403 -11.58 -4.07 23.80
N LEU A 404 -10.26 -4.24 23.64
CA LEU A 404 -9.64 -5.49 23.25
C LEU A 404 -9.14 -6.24 24.49
N GLN A 405 -9.42 -7.53 24.56
CA GLN A 405 -8.84 -8.43 25.54
C GLN A 405 -8.06 -9.52 24.84
N VAL A 406 -6.74 -9.56 25.07
CA VAL A 406 -5.85 -10.63 24.58
C VAL A 406 -5.71 -11.70 25.65
N HIS A 407 -5.98 -12.94 25.29
CA HIS A 407 -5.90 -14.10 26.18
C HIS A 407 -4.58 -14.83 25.95
N PRO A 408 -3.62 -14.83 26.91
CA PRO A 408 -2.37 -15.54 26.76
C PRO A 408 -2.58 -17.05 26.73
N GLY A 409 -1.64 -17.78 26.13
CA GLY A 409 -1.67 -19.22 26.02
C GLY A 409 -1.03 -19.76 24.74
N ASN A 410 -1.20 -21.06 24.50
CA ASN A 410 -0.59 -21.74 23.36
C ASN A 410 -1.16 -21.31 21.98
N ASN A 411 -2.28 -20.59 21.95
CA ASN A 411 -2.93 -20.10 20.73
C ASN A 411 -2.74 -18.59 20.50
N THR A 412 -1.85 -17.94 21.24
CA THR A 412 -1.62 -16.51 21.18
C THR A 412 -0.13 -16.24 21.00
N PHE A 413 0.28 -16.07 19.73
CA PHE A 413 1.69 -15.93 19.37
C PHE A 413 1.89 -15.17 18.05
N LEU A 414 3.07 -14.58 17.94
CA LEU A 414 3.64 -14.08 16.70
C LEU A 414 4.54 -15.16 16.09
N THR A 415 4.41 -15.43 14.81
CA THR A 415 5.34 -16.27 14.04
C THR A 415 6.22 -15.38 13.19
N LEU A 416 7.54 -15.51 13.33
CA LEU A 416 8.51 -14.81 12.50
C LEU A 416 9.13 -15.76 11.46
N PRO A 417 9.23 -15.35 10.18
CA PRO A 417 9.94 -16.09 9.13
C PRO A 417 11.45 -15.83 9.26
N VAL A 418 12.11 -16.55 10.14
CA VAL A 418 13.54 -16.38 10.42
C VAL A 418 14.35 -16.96 9.28
N ARG A 419 15.22 -16.13 8.70
CA ARG A 419 16.11 -16.51 7.62
C ARG A 419 17.47 -16.90 8.16
N GLU A 420 17.89 -18.13 7.88
CA GLU A 420 19.25 -18.55 8.15
C GLU A 420 20.21 -17.92 7.15
N LYS A 421 21.31 -17.37 7.66
CA LYS A 421 22.37 -16.83 6.82
C LYS A 421 23.04 -17.97 6.07
N ASN A 422 22.94 -17.95 4.73
CA ASN A 422 23.71 -18.84 3.89
C ASN A 422 24.62 -18.03 2.94
N ASP A 423 25.62 -18.71 2.36
CA ASP A 423 26.56 -18.14 1.40
C ASP A 423 25.94 -18.01 -0.01
N SER A 424 24.63 -17.74 -0.11
CA SER A 424 23.95 -17.50 -1.38
C SER A 424 24.63 -16.35 -2.14
N GLN A 425 24.67 -16.47 -3.44
CA GLN A 425 25.29 -15.45 -4.31
C GLN A 425 24.67 -14.10 -4.03
N THR A 426 25.46 -13.13 -3.57
CA THR A 426 25.02 -11.75 -3.42
C THR A 426 24.70 -11.18 -4.80
N PRO A 427 23.44 -10.81 -5.08
CA PRO A 427 23.05 -10.21 -6.33
C PRO A 427 23.86 -8.94 -6.61
N ARG A 428 24.23 -8.75 -7.86
CA ARG A 428 24.93 -7.55 -8.33
C ARG A 428 24.13 -6.95 -9.47
N PHE A 429 24.04 -5.65 -9.49
CA PHE A 429 23.33 -4.89 -10.50
C PHE A 429 24.26 -3.86 -11.12
N GLU A 430 24.02 -3.54 -12.39
CA GLU A 430 24.65 -2.41 -13.05
C GLU A 430 24.20 -1.09 -12.38
N PRO A 431 24.97 -0.02 -12.49
CA PRO A 431 24.56 1.29 -12.04
C PRO A 431 23.24 1.75 -12.69
N SER A 432 22.47 2.55 -11.95
CA SER A 432 21.24 3.14 -12.45
C SER A 432 21.50 4.01 -13.70
N GLU A 433 20.67 3.83 -14.71
CA GLU A 433 20.64 4.64 -15.92
C GLU A 433 19.23 5.16 -16.18
N SER A 434 19.15 6.32 -16.78
CA SER A 434 17.89 6.91 -17.27
C SER A 434 18.12 7.59 -18.61
N SER A 435 17.06 7.73 -19.40
CA SER A 435 17.08 8.59 -20.60
C SER A 435 17.26 10.05 -20.20
N ILE A 436 17.68 10.87 -21.16
CA ILE A 436 17.64 12.32 -21.01
C ILE A 436 16.19 12.72 -20.69
N PRO A 437 15.95 13.51 -19.64
CA PRO A 437 14.61 14.01 -19.33
C PRO A 437 13.99 14.73 -20.53
N LEU A 438 12.65 14.69 -20.63
CA LEU A 438 11.94 15.51 -21.60
C LEU A 438 12.31 16.99 -21.39
N ASP A 439 12.45 17.73 -22.49
CA ASP A 439 12.75 19.16 -22.45
C ASP A 439 11.51 19.92 -21.93
N ASN A 440 11.53 20.22 -20.64
CA ASN A 440 10.48 20.97 -19.97
C ASN A 440 11.04 22.15 -19.19
N ILE A 441 10.26 23.21 -19.11
CA ILE A 441 10.54 24.35 -18.23
C ILE A 441 9.68 24.20 -16.99
N ILE A 442 10.32 24.22 -15.82
CA ILE A 442 9.63 24.27 -14.54
C ILE A 442 9.18 25.71 -14.31
N LEU A 443 7.89 25.97 -14.41
CA LEU A 443 7.29 27.30 -14.20
C LEU A 443 7.01 27.58 -12.71
N ASP A 444 6.66 26.53 -11.93
CA ASP A 444 6.55 26.57 -10.48
C ASP A 444 7.03 25.23 -9.92
N GLN A 445 7.84 25.28 -8.88
CA GLN A 445 8.45 24.08 -8.29
C GLN A 445 7.42 23.29 -7.49
N GLY A 446 7.41 21.98 -7.66
CA GLY A 446 6.63 21.06 -6.84
C GLY A 446 6.99 21.16 -5.36
N ARG A 447 5.99 20.97 -4.49
CA ARG A 447 6.15 20.98 -3.02
C ARG A 447 5.08 20.14 -2.36
N ARG A 448 5.43 19.57 -1.21
CA ARG A 448 4.50 18.84 -0.35
C ARG A 448 4.60 19.35 1.08
N ASN A 449 3.46 19.36 1.76
CA ASN A 449 3.36 19.61 3.19
C ASN A 449 2.38 18.59 3.79
N ARG A 450 2.87 17.73 4.68
CA ARG A 450 2.06 16.75 5.40
C ARG A 450 2.19 17.02 6.90
N VAL A 451 1.07 17.32 7.54
CA VAL A 451 1.02 17.74 8.94
C VAL A 451 -0.05 16.96 9.69
N VAL A 452 0.33 16.43 10.85
CA VAL A 452 -0.62 15.93 11.86
C VAL A 452 -0.68 16.93 13.00
N SER A 453 -1.88 17.44 13.28
CA SER A 453 -2.13 18.38 14.37
C SER A 453 -3.12 17.83 15.37
N ARG A 454 -2.87 18.07 16.66
CA ARG A 454 -3.77 17.66 17.76
C ARG A 454 -4.21 18.93 18.53
N ASP A 455 -5.53 19.15 18.58
CA ASP A 455 -6.12 20.24 19.33
C ASP A 455 -6.49 19.74 20.73
N ALA A 456 -5.72 20.16 21.72
CA ALA A 456 -5.92 19.75 23.13
C ALA A 456 -7.22 20.29 23.75
N SER A 457 -7.83 21.34 23.16
CA SER A 457 -9.03 21.96 23.71
C SER A 457 -10.32 21.17 23.43
N ASN A 458 -10.36 20.45 22.30
CA ASN A 458 -11.53 19.69 21.84
C ASN A 458 -11.22 18.21 21.51
N GLY A 459 -9.95 17.79 21.64
CA GLY A 459 -9.50 16.43 21.37
C GLY A 459 -9.53 16.03 19.90
N LYS A 460 -9.52 17.00 18.99
CA LYS A 460 -9.51 16.75 17.54
C LYS A 460 -8.09 16.50 17.05
N THR A 461 -7.90 15.43 16.29
CA THR A 461 -6.70 15.15 15.52
C THR A 461 -6.99 15.33 14.04
N VAL A 462 -6.15 16.07 13.33
CA VAL A 462 -6.27 16.37 11.90
C VAL A 462 -4.98 16.03 11.19
N LEU A 463 -5.09 15.24 10.12
CA LEU A 463 -4.05 15.10 9.11
C LEU A 463 -4.41 15.99 7.92
N GLU A 464 -3.48 16.81 7.48
CA GLU A 464 -3.53 17.52 6.20
C GLU A 464 -2.33 17.15 5.35
N ASP A 465 -2.58 16.68 4.13
CA ASP A 465 -1.56 16.35 3.14
C ASP A 465 -1.79 17.17 1.88
N GLN A 466 -0.96 18.18 1.68
CA GLN A 466 -0.99 19.07 0.53
C GLN A 466 0.13 18.71 -0.43
N ASN A 467 -0.23 18.31 -1.64
CA ASN A 467 0.73 17.97 -2.68
C ASN A 467 0.50 18.85 -3.92
N PHE A 468 1.51 19.59 -4.28
CA PHE A 468 1.59 20.34 -5.52
C PHE A 468 2.69 19.71 -6.38
N SER A 469 2.32 19.09 -7.51
CA SER A 469 3.28 18.39 -8.39
C SER A 469 4.25 19.34 -9.09
N GLY A 470 3.95 20.64 -9.13
CA GLY A 470 4.63 21.65 -9.91
C GLY A 470 3.82 22.06 -11.13
N ARG A 471 4.25 23.14 -11.80
CA ARG A 471 3.76 23.58 -13.08
C ARG A 471 4.86 23.48 -14.12
N PHE A 472 4.59 22.79 -15.21
CA PHE A 472 5.55 22.44 -16.24
C PHE A 472 5.07 22.93 -17.61
N LEU A 473 5.99 23.44 -18.43
CA LEU A 473 5.81 23.70 -19.84
C LEU A 473 6.66 22.72 -20.65
N PHE A 474 6.03 21.86 -21.42
CA PHE A 474 6.69 20.96 -22.38
C PHE A 474 7.00 21.74 -23.67
N GLN A 475 8.28 22.02 -23.93
CA GLN A 475 8.72 22.94 -24.97
C GLN A 475 8.30 22.47 -26.37
N ASP A 476 8.40 21.16 -26.66
CA ASP A 476 8.07 20.59 -27.96
C ASP A 476 6.61 20.77 -28.38
N SER A 477 5.70 20.73 -27.41
CA SER A 477 4.26 20.83 -27.65
C SER A 477 3.64 22.14 -27.20
N GLY A 478 4.37 22.96 -26.43
CA GLY A 478 3.83 24.14 -25.77
C GLY A 478 2.79 23.83 -24.70
N LEU A 479 2.65 22.56 -24.28
CA LEU A 479 1.67 22.11 -23.32
C LEU A 479 2.09 22.47 -21.91
N GLU A 480 1.22 23.14 -21.16
CA GLU A 480 1.39 23.38 -19.73
C GLU A 480 0.53 22.41 -18.93
N MET A 481 1.08 21.91 -17.82
CA MET A 481 0.38 21.02 -16.89
C MET A 481 0.65 21.41 -15.45
N GLU A 482 -0.39 21.34 -14.62
CA GLU A 482 -0.33 21.58 -13.18
C GLU A 482 -1.31 20.64 -12.45
N ASP A 483 -0.85 19.98 -11.37
CA ASP A 483 -1.71 19.20 -10.49
C ASP A 483 -1.54 19.61 -9.03
N LYS A 484 -2.67 19.75 -8.32
CA LYS A 484 -2.74 20.01 -6.88
C LYS A 484 -3.67 19.01 -6.20
N ALA A 485 -3.27 18.54 -5.04
CA ALA A 485 -4.06 17.68 -4.19
C ALA A 485 -4.04 18.20 -2.75
N LEU A 486 -5.19 18.14 -2.09
CA LEU A 486 -5.32 18.32 -0.64
C LEU A 486 -6.17 17.16 -0.11
N ASP A 487 -5.59 16.38 0.79
CA ASP A 487 -6.29 15.36 1.54
C ASP A 487 -6.32 15.76 3.01
N ARG A 488 -7.51 15.79 3.60
CA ARG A 488 -7.75 16.17 4.98
C ARG A 488 -8.58 15.10 5.66
N LEU A 489 -8.00 14.53 6.72
CA LEU A 489 -8.68 13.55 7.57
C LEU A 489 -8.76 14.12 8.97
N GLU A 490 -9.91 13.97 9.62
CA GLU A 490 -10.07 14.39 11.00
C GLU A 490 -10.86 13.38 11.83
N ILE A 491 -10.47 13.27 13.09
CA ILE A 491 -11.18 12.46 14.09
C ILE A 491 -11.16 13.18 15.45
N THR A 492 -12.20 13.01 16.22
CA THR A 492 -12.29 13.55 17.58
C THR A 492 -12.17 12.43 18.59
N LYS A 493 -11.32 12.61 19.59
CA LYS A 493 -11.11 11.67 20.69
C LYS A 493 -12.46 11.19 21.26
N GLU A 494 -12.58 9.88 21.49
CA GLU A 494 -13.77 9.22 22.05
C GLU A 494 -15.05 9.29 21.18
N HIS A 495 -14.98 9.89 19.99
CA HIS A 495 -16.10 10.02 19.06
C HIS A 495 -15.81 9.37 17.71
N PRO A 496 -15.90 8.03 17.57
CA PRO A 496 -15.50 7.32 16.34
C PRO A 496 -16.31 7.75 15.11
N LEU A 497 -17.57 8.15 15.27
CA LEU A 497 -18.43 8.66 14.20
C LEU A 497 -18.08 10.10 13.76
N SER A 498 -17.11 10.73 14.39
CA SER A 498 -16.60 12.05 13.97
C SER A 498 -15.58 11.98 12.82
N MET A 499 -15.22 10.76 12.35
CA MET A 499 -14.28 10.60 11.26
C MET A 499 -14.80 11.27 9.98
N ILE A 500 -13.96 12.11 9.38
CA ILE A 500 -14.20 12.77 8.11
C ILE A 500 -12.97 12.61 7.25
N THR A 501 -13.17 12.26 5.97
CA THR A 501 -12.14 12.36 4.93
C THR A 501 -12.64 13.33 3.87
N GLU A 502 -11.83 14.34 3.53
CA GLU A 502 -12.08 15.28 2.45
C GLU A 502 -10.88 15.30 1.49
N CYS A 503 -11.14 15.21 0.20
CA CYS A 503 -10.14 15.25 -0.85
C CYS A 503 -10.50 16.34 -1.87
N GLN A 504 -9.53 17.18 -2.19
CA GLN A 504 -9.66 18.19 -3.23
C GLN A 504 -8.57 17.97 -4.28
N ARG A 505 -8.95 18.09 -5.55
CA ARG A 505 -8.00 17.97 -6.67
C ARG A 505 -8.21 19.13 -7.62
N THR A 506 -7.11 19.69 -8.11
CA THR A 506 -7.10 20.62 -9.22
C THR A 506 -6.15 20.08 -10.26
N ALA A 507 -6.63 19.95 -11.50
CA ALA A 507 -5.83 19.49 -12.63
C ALA A 507 -5.97 20.47 -13.77
N SER A 508 -4.91 21.20 -14.10
CA SER A 508 -4.88 22.18 -15.19
C SER A 508 -4.05 21.65 -16.36
N ILE A 509 -4.56 21.83 -17.56
CA ILE A 509 -3.87 21.52 -18.80
C ILE A 509 -4.22 22.57 -19.85
N GLY A 510 -3.23 23.09 -20.58
CA GLY A 510 -3.47 24.12 -21.57
C GLY A 510 -2.31 24.36 -22.51
N ARG A 511 -2.57 25.14 -23.58
CA ARG A 511 -1.60 25.60 -24.57
C ARG A 511 -2.12 26.87 -25.25
N GLY A 512 -1.35 27.95 -25.16
CA GLY A 512 -1.77 29.24 -25.72
C GLY A 512 -3.12 29.68 -25.16
N ASP A 513 -4.08 29.96 -26.04
CA ASP A 513 -5.45 30.40 -25.69
C ASP A 513 -6.34 29.25 -25.20
N TRP A 514 -5.93 28.00 -25.38
CA TRP A 514 -6.63 26.83 -24.86
C TRP A 514 -6.16 26.54 -23.45
N GLN A 515 -6.95 26.92 -22.47
CA GLN A 515 -6.68 26.71 -21.06
C GLN A 515 -7.88 26.00 -20.42
N THR A 516 -7.63 24.90 -19.74
CA THR A 516 -8.66 24.13 -19.05
C THR A 516 -8.24 23.79 -17.63
N ARG A 517 -9.22 23.68 -16.73
CA ARG A 517 -9.01 23.30 -15.35
C ARG A 517 -10.16 22.43 -14.85
N ILE A 518 -9.82 21.36 -14.18
CA ILE A 518 -10.74 20.49 -13.45
C ILE A 518 -10.56 20.75 -11.96
N GLU A 519 -11.66 20.95 -11.27
CA GLU A 519 -11.69 21.00 -9.80
C GLU A 519 -12.65 19.92 -9.28
N THR A 520 -12.19 19.12 -8.32
CA THR A 520 -13.04 18.14 -7.65
C THR A 520 -12.95 18.29 -6.14
N LYS A 521 -14.08 18.06 -5.49
CA LYS A 521 -14.17 17.95 -4.04
C LYS A 521 -14.95 16.69 -3.70
N SER A 522 -14.33 15.80 -2.90
CA SER A 522 -14.93 14.56 -2.43
C SER A 522 -14.93 14.56 -0.91
N ARG A 523 -16.01 14.08 -0.31
CA ARG A 523 -16.16 13.99 1.14
C ARG A 523 -16.81 12.67 1.53
N MET A 524 -16.29 12.04 2.58
CA MET A 524 -16.84 10.83 3.19
C MET A 524 -17.00 11.02 4.70
N THR A 525 -18.17 10.63 5.20
CA THR A 525 -18.51 10.56 6.63
C THR A 525 -19.29 9.29 6.89
N SER A 526 -19.57 8.97 8.16
CA SER A 526 -20.43 7.83 8.49
C SER A 526 -21.26 8.08 9.76
N ASP A 527 -22.35 7.31 9.89
CA ASP A 527 -22.99 7.00 11.16
C ASP A 527 -22.76 5.50 11.50
N GLU A 528 -23.54 4.96 12.42
CA GLU A 528 -23.45 3.53 12.81
C GLU A 528 -23.87 2.58 11.68
N MET A 529 -24.69 3.04 10.72
CA MET A 529 -25.36 2.21 9.72
C MET A 529 -24.91 2.47 8.29
N ASN A 530 -24.42 3.68 7.99
CA ASN A 530 -24.16 4.10 6.62
C ASN A 530 -22.88 4.92 6.50
N PHE A 531 -22.24 4.82 5.32
CA PHE A 531 -21.31 5.80 4.80
C PHE A 531 -22.08 6.84 3.98
N TYR A 532 -21.70 8.09 4.09
CA TYR A 532 -22.24 9.21 3.32
C TYR A 532 -21.16 9.79 2.44
N LEU A 533 -21.44 9.86 1.13
CA LEU A 533 -20.52 10.28 0.09
C LEU A 533 -21.07 11.53 -0.61
N GLU A 534 -20.22 12.54 -0.72
CA GLU A 534 -20.48 13.73 -1.52
C GLU A 534 -19.29 13.93 -2.48
N ASN A 535 -19.57 14.04 -3.78
CA ASN A 535 -18.56 14.37 -4.78
C ASN A 535 -19.06 15.52 -5.64
N HIS A 536 -18.16 16.41 -5.97
CA HIS A 536 -18.41 17.55 -6.82
C HIS A 536 -17.30 17.67 -7.86
N LEU A 537 -17.69 17.92 -9.11
CA LEU A 537 -16.81 18.13 -10.26
C LEU A 537 -17.19 19.42 -10.94
N GLU A 538 -16.22 20.29 -11.15
CA GLU A 538 -16.31 21.48 -12.00
C GLU A 538 -15.23 21.42 -13.07
N ALA A 539 -15.61 21.80 -14.29
CA ALA A 539 -14.67 21.99 -15.39
C ALA A 539 -14.75 23.41 -15.91
N TYR A 540 -13.56 23.95 -16.15
CA TYR A 540 -13.37 25.32 -16.60
C TYR A 540 -12.69 25.35 -17.96
N GLU A 541 -13.13 26.26 -18.82
CA GLU A 541 -12.39 26.71 -19.99
C GLU A 541 -12.07 28.20 -19.80
N ASN A 542 -10.78 28.50 -19.70
CA ASN A 542 -10.28 29.74 -19.13
C ASN A 542 -10.86 29.95 -17.70
N ASP A 543 -11.51 31.10 -17.44
CA ASP A 543 -12.12 31.37 -16.14
C ASP A 543 -13.63 31.06 -16.10
N HIS A 544 -14.17 30.43 -17.14
CA HIS A 544 -15.61 30.16 -17.25
C HIS A 544 -15.89 28.68 -16.88
N VAL A 545 -16.82 28.47 -15.97
CA VAL A 545 -17.36 27.13 -15.69
C VAL A 545 -18.15 26.67 -16.92
N VAL A 546 -17.73 25.54 -17.50
CA VAL A 546 -18.38 24.97 -18.70
C VAL A 546 -19.13 23.66 -18.37
N PHE A 547 -18.84 23.04 -17.22
CA PHE A 547 -19.53 21.83 -16.77
C PHE A 547 -19.51 21.74 -15.24
N GLN A 548 -20.62 21.25 -14.66
CA GLN A 548 -20.73 20.94 -13.24
C GLN A 548 -21.53 19.66 -13.05
N LYS A 549 -21.08 18.81 -12.12
CA LYS A 549 -21.80 17.60 -11.73
C LYS A 549 -21.57 17.28 -10.26
N SER A 550 -22.62 16.84 -9.58
CA SER A 550 -22.53 16.45 -8.18
C SER A 550 -23.17 15.07 -7.96
N TRP A 551 -22.61 14.31 -7.05
CA TRP A 551 -23.14 13.05 -6.59
C TRP A 551 -23.30 13.11 -5.07
N LYS A 552 -24.42 12.61 -4.59
CA LYS A 552 -24.67 12.45 -3.17
C LYS A 552 -25.33 11.09 -2.94
N THR A 553 -24.67 10.24 -2.20
CA THR A 553 -25.07 8.84 -2.01
C THR A 553 -24.83 8.41 -0.58
N SER A 554 -25.67 7.50 -0.08
CA SER A 554 -25.40 6.74 1.13
C SER A 554 -25.21 5.27 0.78
N VAL A 555 -24.25 4.63 1.43
CA VAL A 555 -23.95 3.19 1.27
C VAL A 555 -24.02 2.54 2.65
N PRO A 556 -24.82 1.47 2.83
CA PRO A 556 -24.87 0.77 4.11
C PRO A 556 -23.50 0.22 4.52
N ARG A 557 -23.17 0.30 5.81
CA ARG A 557 -21.98 -0.36 6.37
C ARG A 557 -22.26 -1.86 6.51
N SER A 558 -21.40 -2.70 5.95
CA SER A 558 -21.46 -4.15 6.02
C SER A 558 -20.32 -4.68 6.88
N PHE A 559 -20.47 -4.59 8.20
CA PHE A 559 -19.49 -5.07 9.19
C PHE A 559 -18.12 -4.37 9.16
N VAL A 560 -18.06 -3.16 8.67
CA VAL A 560 -16.85 -2.30 8.62
C VAL A 560 -17.05 -1.01 9.40
#